data_6ae4c108cce59a6b939b31cc5beb5529
#
_entry.id   6ae4c108cce59a6b939b31cc5beb5529
#
_cell.length_a   1.000
_cell.length_b   1.000
_cell.length_c   1.000
_cell.angle_alpha   90.00
_cell.angle_beta   90.00
_cell.angle_gamma   90.00
#
_symmetry.space_group_name_H-M   'P 1'
#
loop_
_entity.id
_entity.type
_entity.pdbx_description
1 polymer ?
#
loop_
_entity_poly.entity_id
_entity_poly.type
_entity_poly.pdbx_seq_one_letter_code
_entity_poly.pdbx_strand_id
1 'polypeptide(L)'
;MSTETTGRETEATTSAETSVLTSLVENISVKPVIAVYSILMALFVYLPILSVVAFSFNSAGLTFPFDNFTLQWYEQLFSNQALMTAVIRSLQLALVVTVITTVLATATALAYRYDFWGQRGLLFLLILGIITPGITYGVGATLFLNELFGLTKGLWLAAPVHVVWTLPFAVIVLLAGFPPTLAKNEEAARVLGADNRTVFRKIILPQVAPTVLGAAVFAFTLSYNEATRGLLLVGSDNTMPLQVFAIASGTRVTPTLFALGSITTIASTFLLVGAGLLVFYGTTQ
;
A
#
# COMPACT_ATOMS: atom_id res chain seq x y z
N MET A 1 15.78 25.27 65.83
CA MET A 1 14.35 25.42 65.48
C MET A 1 14.12 26.30 64.23
N SER A 2 15.16 26.42 63.36
CA SER A 2 15.12 27.28 62.16
C SER A 2 15.34 26.58 60.79
N THR A 3 15.43 25.28 60.78
CA THR A 3 15.65 24.51 59.54
C THR A 3 14.40 23.80 58.98
N GLU A 4 13.35 23.71 59.78
CA GLU A 4 12.08 23.03 59.37
C GLU A 4 11.11 23.94 58.60
N THR A 5 11.24 25.26 58.79
CA THR A 5 10.37 26.23 58.07
C THR A 5 10.75 26.45 56.61
N THR A 6 12.05 26.36 56.29
CA THR A 6 12.53 26.57 54.92
C THR A 6 12.19 25.38 53.97
N GLY A 7 12.11 24.15 54.50
CA GLY A 7 11.73 22.96 53.72
C GLY A 7 10.24 22.98 53.34
N ARG A 8 9.37 23.45 54.21
CA ARG A 8 7.92 23.51 53.92
C ARG A 8 7.53 24.60 52.92
N GLU A 9 8.25 25.73 52.91
CA GLU A 9 8.00 26.80 51.94
C GLU A 9 8.46 26.38 50.53
N THR A 10 9.54 25.63 50.41
CA THR A 10 10.04 25.11 49.11
C THR A 10 9.13 24.03 48.55
N GLU A 11 8.61 23.11 49.36
CA GLU A 11 7.63 22.11 48.90
C GLU A 11 6.29 22.72 48.52
N ALA A 12 5.83 23.74 49.23
CA ALA A 12 4.57 24.45 48.91
C ALA A 12 4.66 25.25 47.59
N THR A 13 5.81 25.87 47.30
CA THR A 13 6.04 26.59 46.03
C THR A 13 6.17 25.60 44.86
N THR A 14 6.87 24.50 45.02
CA THR A 14 7.00 23.49 43.98
C THR A 14 5.66 22.80 43.66
N SER A 15 4.83 22.55 44.68
CA SER A 15 3.48 21.97 44.47
C SER A 15 2.51 22.98 43.85
N ALA A 16 2.62 24.26 44.14
CA ALA A 16 1.81 25.31 43.51
C ALA A 16 2.21 25.50 42.02
N GLU A 17 3.50 25.53 41.70
CA GLU A 17 3.98 25.64 40.32
C GLU A 17 3.58 24.41 39.48
N THR A 18 3.69 23.21 40.02
CA THR A 18 3.24 21.99 39.33
C THR A 18 1.73 21.98 39.14
N SER A 19 0.93 22.48 40.06
CA SER A 19 -0.52 22.56 39.91
C SER A 19 -0.96 23.62 38.89
N VAL A 20 -0.25 24.74 38.78
CA VAL A 20 -0.49 25.76 37.76
C VAL A 20 -0.11 25.25 36.36
N LEU A 21 1.02 24.57 36.25
CA LEU A 21 1.45 23.98 34.97
C LEU A 21 0.50 22.87 34.51
N THR A 22 0.04 21.97 35.41
CA THR A 22 -0.97 20.96 35.09
C THR A 22 -2.30 21.57 34.69
N SER A 23 -2.76 22.61 35.37
CA SER A 23 -4.02 23.31 35.02
C SER A 23 -3.94 24.07 33.70
N LEU A 24 -2.76 24.59 33.33
CA LEU A 24 -2.52 25.21 32.02
C LEU A 24 -2.51 24.18 30.91
N VAL A 25 -1.93 22.99 31.14
CA VAL A 25 -1.89 21.89 30.16
C VAL A 25 -3.26 21.24 30.01
N GLU A 26 -4.03 21.07 31.09
CA GLU A 26 -5.38 20.51 31.02
C GLU A 26 -6.38 21.47 30.31
N ASN A 27 -6.14 22.75 30.35
CA ASN A 27 -7.03 23.74 29.72
C ASN A 27 -6.71 24.02 28.25
N ILE A 28 -5.58 23.53 27.72
CA ILE A 28 -5.27 23.58 26.30
C ILE A 28 -5.98 22.40 25.62
N SER A 29 -7.10 22.68 24.96
CA SER A 29 -7.72 21.70 24.07
C SER A 29 -6.75 21.40 22.93
N VAL A 30 -6.00 20.29 23.02
CA VAL A 30 -5.05 19.84 21.99
C VAL A 30 -5.77 19.45 20.68
N LYS A 31 -7.09 19.19 20.77
CA LYS A 31 -7.90 18.78 19.61
C LYS A 31 -7.84 19.73 18.41
N PRO A 32 -8.03 21.07 18.56
CA PRO A 32 -7.93 21.96 17.40
C PRO A 32 -6.52 22.06 16.84
N VAL A 33 -5.48 21.95 17.67
CA VAL A 33 -4.08 21.96 17.22
C VAL A 33 -3.79 20.73 16.38
N ILE A 34 -4.20 19.54 16.85
CA ILE A 34 -4.07 18.28 16.10
C ILE A 34 -4.88 18.34 14.80
N ALA A 35 -6.10 18.89 14.85
CA ALA A 35 -6.93 19.03 13.66
C ALA A 35 -6.27 19.94 12.60
N VAL A 36 -5.78 21.10 12.98
CA VAL A 36 -5.05 22.01 12.08
C VAL A 36 -3.80 21.37 11.53
N TYR A 37 -3.00 20.72 12.37
CA TYR A 37 -1.80 19.98 11.94
C TYR A 37 -2.15 18.88 10.93
N SER A 38 -3.20 18.09 11.19
CA SER A 38 -3.65 17.03 10.30
C SER A 38 -4.12 17.57 8.94
N ILE A 39 -4.84 18.69 8.93
CA ILE A 39 -5.25 19.36 7.69
C ILE A 39 -4.05 19.88 6.92
N LEU A 40 -3.10 20.54 7.57
CA LEU A 40 -1.88 21.02 6.91
C LEU A 40 -1.04 19.88 6.33
N MET A 41 -0.91 18.76 7.07
CA MET A 41 -0.25 17.57 6.59
C MET A 41 -0.98 16.95 5.40
N ALA A 42 -2.30 16.86 5.46
CA ALA A 42 -3.10 16.38 4.34
C ALA A 42 -2.90 17.27 3.11
N LEU A 43 -3.00 18.58 3.25
CA LEU A 43 -2.75 19.53 2.17
C LEU A 43 -1.34 19.37 1.60
N PHE A 44 -0.31 19.28 2.44
CA PHE A 44 1.07 19.10 2.00
C PHE A 44 1.27 17.82 1.16
N VAL A 45 0.65 16.71 1.56
CA VAL A 45 0.74 15.43 0.85
C VAL A 45 -0.08 15.42 -0.44
N TYR A 46 -1.31 15.96 -0.39
CA TYR A 46 -2.24 15.86 -1.52
C TYR A 46 -2.10 16.98 -2.55
N LEU A 47 -1.55 18.16 -2.19
CA LEU A 47 -1.40 19.29 -3.09
C LEU A 47 -0.54 18.96 -4.34
N PRO A 48 0.61 18.26 -4.24
CA PRO A 48 1.35 17.82 -5.42
C PRO A 48 0.53 16.89 -6.32
N ILE A 49 -0.25 15.97 -5.72
CA ILE A 49 -1.10 15.03 -6.46
C ILE A 49 -2.22 15.79 -7.19
N LEU A 50 -2.89 16.71 -6.48
CA LEU A 50 -3.92 17.55 -7.06
C LEU A 50 -3.37 18.44 -8.17
N SER A 51 -2.13 18.92 -8.06
CA SER A 51 -1.49 19.70 -9.12
C SER A 51 -1.26 18.86 -10.40
N VAL A 52 -0.86 17.60 -10.28
CA VAL A 52 -0.77 16.69 -11.43
C VAL A 52 -2.11 16.58 -12.14
N VAL A 53 -3.19 16.37 -11.37
CA VAL A 53 -4.55 16.31 -11.93
C VAL A 53 -4.95 17.64 -12.57
N ALA A 54 -4.71 18.76 -11.92
CA ALA A 54 -5.07 20.08 -12.46
C ALA A 54 -4.30 20.39 -13.76
N PHE A 55 -2.96 20.22 -13.77
CA PHE A 55 -2.14 20.49 -14.96
C PHE A 55 -2.39 19.51 -16.12
N SER A 56 -2.98 18.35 -15.87
CA SER A 56 -3.42 17.44 -16.95
C SER A 56 -4.52 18.04 -17.83
N PHE A 57 -5.24 19.06 -17.34
CA PHE A 57 -6.27 19.79 -18.08
C PHE A 57 -5.84 21.17 -18.58
N ASN A 58 -4.60 21.61 -18.33
CA ASN A 58 -4.11 22.91 -18.76
C ASN A 58 -3.59 22.85 -20.19
N SER A 59 -4.13 23.68 -21.10
CA SER A 59 -3.71 23.72 -22.51
C SER A 59 -2.25 24.16 -22.70
N ALA A 60 -1.77 25.07 -21.85
CA ALA A 60 -0.38 25.52 -21.84
C ALA A 60 0.58 24.50 -21.17
N GLY A 61 0.07 23.36 -20.70
CA GLY A 61 0.88 22.34 -20.05
C GLY A 61 1.28 22.71 -18.64
N LEU A 62 2.60 22.62 -18.33
CA LEU A 62 3.17 22.85 -17.00
C LEU A 62 3.48 24.33 -16.71
N THR A 63 2.62 25.22 -17.11
CA THR A 63 2.82 26.66 -16.93
C THR A 63 1.77 27.25 -15.99
N PHE A 64 2.17 28.31 -15.29
CA PHE A 64 1.28 29.12 -14.48
C PHE A 64 1.30 30.56 -15.01
N PRO A 65 0.16 31.23 -15.10
CA PRO A 65 -1.18 30.84 -14.67
C PRO A 65 -1.80 29.74 -15.54
N PHE A 66 -2.84 29.08 -15.01
CA PHE A 66 -3.67 28.13 -15.76
C PHE A 66 -4.32 28.87 -16.94
N ASP A 67 -4.12 28.36 -18.16
CA ASP A 67 -4.65 28.98 -19.39
C ASP A 67 -6.06 28.46 -19.69
N ASN A 68 -6.23 27.59 -20.68
CA ASN A 68 -7.52 27.06 -21.05
C ASN A 68 -7.66 25.58 -20.67
N PHE A 69 -8.88 25.14 -20.41
CA PHE A 69 -9.20 23.74 -20.21
C PHE A 69 -9.07 22.95 -21.51
N THR A 70 -8.36 21.80 -21.47
CA THR A 70 -8.19 20.93 -22.62
C THR A 70 -8.19 19.47 -22.25
N LEU A 71 -8.59 18.59 -23.17
CA LEU A 71 -8.45 17.14 -23.10
C LEU A 71 -7.40 16.59 -24.06
N GLN A 72 -6.69 17.47 -24.80
CA GLN A 72 -5.71 17.08 -25.83
C GLN A 72 -4.62 16.14 -25.30
N TRP A 73 -4.23 16.27 -24.05
CA TRP A 73 -3.20 15.42 -23.45
C TRP A 73 -3.67 13.99 -23.24
N TYR A 74 -4.96 13.80 -23.00
CA TYR A 74 -5.59 12.48 -22.93
C TYR A 74 -5.69 11.83 -24.31
N GLU A 75 -6.05 12.59 -25.36
CA GLU A 75 -6.04 12.11 -26.76
C GLU A 75 -4.63 11.70 -27.18
N GLN A 76 -3.62 12.52 -26.88
CA GLN A 76 -2.22 12.19 -27.12
C GLN A 76 -1.75 10.99 -26.33
N LEU A 77 -2.19 10.82 -25.08
CA LEU A 77 -1.90 9.66 -24.25
C LEU A 77 -2.41 8.37 -24.90
N PHE A 78 -3.67 8.34 -25.28
CA PHE A 78 -4.29 7.15 -25.89
C PHE A 78 -3.75 6.84 -27.28
N SER A 79 -3.27 7.83 -28.03
CA SER A 79 -2.60 7.63 -29.31
C SER A 79 -1.12 7.21 -29.18
N ASN A 80 -0.51 7.38 -28.01
CA ASN A 80 0.88 7.00 -27.76
C ASN A 80 1.02 5.48 -27.53
N GLN A 81 1.39 4.79 -28.60
CA GLN A 81 1.53 3.33 -28.59
C GLN A 81 2.50 2.81 -27.50
N ALA A 82 3.62 3.51 -27.29
CA ALA A 82 4.61 3.08 -26.29
C ALA A 82 4.06 3.16 -24.86
N LEU A 83 3.36 4.26 -24.51
CA LEU A 83 2.72 4.41 -23.20
C LEU A 83 1.60 3.40 -23.02
N MET A 84 0.73 3.22 -24.02
CA MET A 84 -0.39 2.28 -23.93
C MET A 84 0.10 0.83 -23.81
N THR A 85 1.14 0.45 -24.54
CA THR A 85 1.77 -0.88 -24.39
C THR A 85 2.31 -1.09 -22.98
N ALA A 86 2.99 -0.08 -22.42
CA ALA A 86 3.51 -0.15 -21.05
C ALA A 86 2.40 -0.26 -20.00
N VAL A 87 1.28 0.45 -20.17
CA VAL A 87 0.09 0.33 -19.31
C VAL A 87 -0.48 -1.08 -19.36
N ILE A 88 -0.65 -1.64 -20.56
CA ILE A 88 -1.16 -3.01 -20.73
C ILE A 88 -0.22 -4.03 -20.08
N ARG A 89 1.10 -3.90 -20.24
CA ARG A 89 2.09 -4.76 -19.58
C ARG A 89 1.99 -4.67 -18.06
N SER A 90 1.86 -3.46 -17.50
CA SER A 90 1.65 -3.29 -16.05
C SER A 90 0.36 -3.98 -15.58
N LEU A 91 -0.73 -3.85 -16.32
CA LEU A 91 -2.00 -4.50 -15.98
C LEU A 91 -1.87 -6.02 -16.01
N GLN A 92 -1.27 -6.58 -17.06
CA GLN A 92 -1.06 -8.03 -17.18
C GLN A 92 -0.21 -8.57 -16.04
N LEU A 93 0.93 -7.93 -15.76
CA LEU A 93 1.83 -8.33 -14.68
C LEU A 93 1.13 -8.22 -13.32
N ALA A 94 0.47 -7.09 -13.04
CA ALA A 94 -0.22 -6.86 -11.79
C ALA A 94 -1.36 -7.85 -11.56
N LEU A 95 -2.14 -8.20 -12.58
CA LEU A 95 -3.21 -9.20 -12.46
C LEU A 95 -2.67 -10.59 -12.11
N VAL A 96 -1.63 -11.06 -12.80
CA VAL A 96 -1.01 -12.36 -12.52
C VAL A 96 -0.41 -12.37 -11.11
N VAL A 97 0.34 -11.34 -10.75
CA VAL A 97 0.92 -11.18 -9.41
C VAL A 97 -0.16 -11.16 -8.34
N THR A 98 -1.26 -10.43 -8.58
CA THR A 98 -2.39 -10.36 -7.63
C THR A 98 -2.97 -11.73 -7.35
N VAL A 99 -3.25 -12.52 -8.38
CA VAL A 99 -3.80 -13.87 -8.20
C VAL A 99 -2.87 -14.74 -7.37
N ILE A 100 -1.59 -14.78 -7.73
CA ILE A 100 -0.59 -15.61 -7.04
C ILE A 100 -0.42 -15.12 -5.59
N THR A 101 -0.24 -13.81 -5.38
CA THR A 101 -0.07 -13.21 -4.05
C THR A 101 -1.29 -13.45 -3.18
N THR A 102 -2.50 -13.28 -3.71
CA THR A 102 -3.74 -13.47 -2.93
C THR A 102 -3.89 -14.91 -2.45
N VAL A 103 -3.61 -15.88 -3.31
CA VAL A 103 -3.66 -17.30 -2.94
C VAL A 103 -2.61 -17.62 -1.86
N LEU A 104 -1.36 -17.21 -2.07
CA LEU A 104 -0.27 -17.46 -1.13
C LEU A 104 -0.49 -16.73 0.20
N ALA A 105 -0.91 -15.46 0.16
CA ALA A 105 -1.16 -14.67 1.35
C ALA A 105 -2.33 -15.24 2.17
N THR A 106 -3.42 -15.65 1.50
CA THR A 106 -4.57 -16.26 2.17
C THR A 106 -4.18 -17.59 2.82
N ALA A 107 -3.45 -18.44 2.12
CA ALA A 107 -2.95 -19.69 2.68
C ALA A 107 -2.03 -19.44 3.88
N THR A 108 -1.11 -18.47 3.77
CA THR A 108 -0.21 -18.06 4.84
C THR A 108 -0.99 -17.52 6.04
N ALA A 109 -1.92 -16.57 5.84
CA ALA A 109 -2.69 -15.98 6.91
C ALA A 109 -3.59 -17.01 7.63
N LEU A 110 -4.18 -17.93 6.89
CA LEU A 110 -4.94 -19.04 7.49
C LEU A 110 -4.04 -19.99 8.27
N ALA A 111 -2.83 -20.29 7.79
CA ALA A 111 -1.86 -21.13 8.51
C ALA A 111 -1.41 -20.48 9.83
N TYR A 112 -1.27 -19.16 9.87
CA TYR A 112 -0.91 -18.41 11.10
C TYR A 112 -1.94 -18.49 12.23
N ARG A 113 -3.13 -19.00 11.97
CA ARG A 113 -4.15 -19.27 12.99
C ARG A 113 -3.84 -20.50 13.83
N TYR A 114 -2.87 -21.31 13.40
CA TYR A 114 -2.45 -22.54 14.06
C TYR A 114 -0.95 -22.47 14.38
N ASP A 115 -0.55 -23.07 15.48
CA ASP A 115 0.86 -23.22 15.81
C ASP A 115 1.50 -24.26 14.88
N PHE A 116 2.56 -23.87 14.17
CA PHE A 116 3.32 -24.76 13.30
C PHE A 116 4.82 -24.51 13.40
N TRP A 117 5.59 -25.55 13.12
CA TRP A 117 7.04 -25.42 13.05
C TRP A 117 7.45 -24.46 11.93
N GLY A 118 8.32 -23.51 12.25
CA GLY A 118 8.80 -22.52 11.26
C GLY A 118 7.98 -21.24 11.18
N GLN A 119 6.89 -21.09 11.94
CA GLN A 119 6.04 -19.88 11.94
C GLN A 119 6.86 -18.60 12.15
N ARG A 120 7.81 -18.58 13.11
CA ARG A 120 8.70 -17.42 13.36
C ARG A 120 9.63 -17.15 12.18
N GLY A 121 10.18 -18.22 11.57
CA GLY A 121 11.03 -18.10 10.37
C GLY A 121 10.28 -17.52 9.19
N LEU A 122 9.04 -17.95 8.96
CA LEU A 122 8.19 -17.41 7.90
C LEU A 122 7.89 -15.92 8.14
N LEU A 123 7.57 -15.52 9.37
CA LEU A 123 7.39 -14.12 9.72
C LEU A 123 8.66 -13.29 9.44
N PHE A 124 9.81 -13.81 9.82
CA PHE A 124 11.09 -13.17 9.55
C PHE A 124 11.35 -12.98 8.05
N LEU A 125 11.06 -14.00 7.23
CA LEU A 125 11.18 -13.92 5.77
C LEU A 125 10.22 -12.89 5.17
N LEU A 126 8.98 -12.80 5.66
CA LEU A 126 8.03 -11.77 5.24
C LEU A 126 8.54 -10.35 5.57
N ILE A 127 9.08 -10.15 6.77
CA ILE A 127 9.65 -8.87 7.20
C ILE A 127 10.86 -8.50 6.34
N LEU A 128 11.74 -9.46 6.02
CA LEU A 128 12.89 -9.24 5.12
C LEU A 128 12.44 -8.74 3.75
N GLY A 129 11.34 -9.28 3.22
CA GLY A 129 10.76 -8.82 1.94
C GLY A 129 10.38 -7.33 1.95
N ILE A 130 9.94 -6.79 3.11
CA ILE A 130 9.59 -5.37 3.27
C ILE A 130 10.83 -4.49 3.42
N ILE A 131 11.79 -4.92 4.25
CA ILE A 131 12.95 -4.11 4.64
C ILE A 131 13.98 -4.03 3.51
N THR A 132 14.07 -5.05 2.65
CA THR A 132 15.07 -5.09 1.59
C THR A 132 14.88 -3.95 0.58
N PRO A 133 15.91 -3.11 0.34
CA PRO A 133 15.81 -2.01 -0.63
C PRO A 133 15.47 -2.53 -2.03
N GLY A 134 14.52 -1.88 -2.71
CA GLY A 134 13.98 -2.36 -3.99
C GLY A 134 15.03 -2.60 -5.06
N ILE A 135 15.94 -1.65 -5.27
CA ILE A 135 17.02 -1.77 -6.25
C ILE A 135 17.97 -2.92 -5.91
N THR A 136 18.38 -3.05 -4.64
CA THR A 136 19.27 -4.13 -4.19
C THR A 136 18.63 -5.49 -4.42
N TYR A 137 17.31 -5.59 -4.11
CA TYR A 137 16.55 -6.79 -4.38
C TYR A 137 16.49 -7.11 -5.88
N GLY A 138 16.23 -6.10 -6.74
CA GLY A 138 16.20 -6.24 -8.20
C GLY A 138 17.53 -6.70 -8.78
N VAL A 139 18.67 -6.15 -8.30
CA VAL A 139 20.01 -6.60 -8.69
C VAL A 139 20.22 -8.07 -8.30
N GLY A 140 19.97 -8.42 -7.04
CA GLY A 140 20.11 -9.79 -6.56
C GLY A 140 19.24 -10.79 -7.32
N ALA A 141 17.99 -10.43 -7.57
CA ALA A 141 17.07 -11.26 -8.34
C ALA A 141 17.51 -11.41 -9.81
N THR A 142 18.05 -10.35 -10.43
CA THR A 142 18.57 -10.44 -11.80
C THR A 142 19.78 -11.36 -11.87
N LEU A 143 20.74 -11.24 -10.95
CA LEU A 143 21.88 -12.13 -10.88
C LEU A 143 21.44 -13.60 -10.66
N PHE A 144 20.54 -13.82 -9.74
CA PHE A 144 20.03 -15.14 -9.45
C PHE A 144 19.26 -15.75 -10.61
N LEU A 145 18.29 -15.04 -11.18
CA LEU A 145 17.41 -15.59 -12.21
C LEU A 145 18.08 -15.60 -13.61
N ASN A 146 18.79 -14.56 -13.97
CA ASN A 146 19.38 -14.44 -15.30
C ASN A 146 20.75 -15.10 -15.38
N GLU A 147 21.68 -14.78 -14.47
CA GLU A 147 23.06 -15.29 -14.57
C GLU A 147 23.18 -16.74 -14.07
N LEU A 148 22.46 -17.11 -12.98
CA LEU A 148 22.57 -18.46 -12.44
C LEU A 148 21.66 -19.46 -13.15
N PHE A 149 20.43 -19.07 -13.50
CA PHE A 149 19.47 -19.96 -14.19
C PHE A 149 19.36 -19.72 -15.68
N GLY A 150 20.04 -18.70 -16.24
CA GLY A 150 20.02 -18.41 -17.67
C GLY A 150 18.65 -17.93 -18.19
N LEU A 151 17.78 -17.45 -17.33
CA LEU A 151 16.45 -16.98 -17.72
C LEU A 151 16.56 -15.63 -18.45
N THR A 152 15.89 -15.50 -19.58
CA THR A 152 15.91 -14.27 -20.38
C THR A 152 15.10 -13.17 -19.72
N LYS A 153 15.63 -11.94 -19.79
CA LYS A 153 14.92 -10.74 -19.31
C LYS A 153 13.63 -10.53 -20.09
N GLY A 154 12.61 -10.09 -19.39
CA GLY A 154 11.29 -9.84 -19.97
C GLY A 154 10.26 -9.62 -18.88
N LEU A 155 9.05 -9.21 -19.27
CA LEU A 155 7.95 -8.87 -18.36
C LEU A 155 7.72 -9.95 -17.27
N TRP A 156 7.69 -11.19 -17.67
CA TRP A 156 7.33 -12.30 -16.77
C TRP A 156 8.44 -12.68 -15.79
N LEU A 157 9.69 -12.30 -16.08
CA LEU A 157 10.80 -12.52 -15.14
C LEU A 157 10.65 -11.61 -13.89
N ALA A 158 9.93 -10.49 -14.00
CA ALA A 158 9.63 -9.64 -12.87
C ALA A 158 8.50 -10.19 -11.97
N ALA A 159 7.67 -11.12 -12.46
CA ALA A 159 6.51 -11.61 -11.69
C ALA A 159 6.89 -12.22 -10.33
N PRO A 160 7.85 -13.14 -10.18
CA PRO A 160 8.22 -13.68 -8.87
C PRO A 160 8.74 -12.60 -7.92
N VAL A 161 9.42 -11.60 -8.42
CA VAL A 161 9.95 -10.46 -7.63
C VAL A 161 8.80 -9.60 -7.10
N HIS A 162 7.80 -9.32 -7.94
CA HIS A 162 6.60 -8.60 -7.51
C HIS A 162 5.79 -9.40 -6.48
N VAL A 163 5.68 -10.74 -6.65
CA VAL A 163 5.01 -11.60 -5.65
C VAL A 163 5.71 -11.52 -4.29
N VAL A 164 7.04 -11.68 -4.26
CA VAL A 164 7.79 -11.60 -2.99
C VAL A 164 7.64 -10.24 -2.32
N TRP A 165 7.53 -9.16 -3.11
CA TRP A 165 7.30 -7.81 -2.60
C TRP A 165 5.88 -7.60 -2.05
N THR A 166 4.86 -8.06 -2.77
CA THR A 166 3.46 -7.82 -2.41
C THR A 166 2.95 -8.76 -1.32
N LEU A 167 3.53 -9.96 -1.21
CA LEU A 167 3.10 -11.01 -0.30
C LEU A 167 3.05 -10.59 1.18
N PRO A 168 4.10 -9.98 1.75
CA PRO A 168 4.08 -9.57 3.16
C PRO A 168 2.97 -8.59 3.48
N PHE A 169 2.74 -7.62 2.60
CA PHE A 169 1.68 -6.63 2.78
C PHE A 169 0.29 -7.27 2.74
N ALA A 170 0.06 -8.16 1.78
CA ALA A 170 -1.19 -8.89 1.67
C ALA A 170 -1.44 -9.77 2.92
N VAL A 171 -0.39 -10.44 3.44
CA VAL A 171 -0.50 -11.23 4.68
C VAL A 171 -0.84 -10.35 5.87
N ILE A 172 -0.21 -9.19 6.02
CA ILE A 172 -0.51 -8.24 7.12
C ILE A 172 -1.96 -7.77 7.05
N VAL A 173 -2.44 -7.39 5.85
CA VAL A 173 -3.84 -6.97 5.66
C VAL A 173 -4.81 -8.08 6.05
N LEU A 174 -4.52 -9.33 5.67
CA LEU A 174 -5.36 -10.48 6.00
C LEU A 174 -5.36 -10.77 7.49
N LEU A 175 -4.19 -10.80 8.14
CA LEU A 175 -4.09 -11.06 9.58
C LEU A 175 -4.80 -9.98 10.41
N ALA A 176 -4.71 -8.72 9.99
CA ALA A 176 -5.38 -7.61 10.67
C ALA A 176 -6.90 -7.58 10.42
N GLY A 177 -7.37 -8.10 9.28
CA GLY A 177 -8.77 -8.01 8.86
C GLY A 177 -9.60 -9.28 9.08
N PHE A 178 -9.03 -10.36 9.63
CA PHE A 178 -9.82 -11.55 9.93
C PHE A 178 -10.77 -11.30 11.10
N PRO A 179 -12.04 -11.70 10.97
CA PRO A 179 -13.01 -11.53 12.06
C PRO A 179 -12.58 -12.24 13.36
N PRO A 180 -12.65 -11.59 14.52
CA PRO A 180 -12.28 -12.21 15.79
C PRO A 180 -13.16 -13.41 16.15
N THR A 181 -14.36 -13.49 15.57
CA THR A 181 -15.31 -14.60 15.75
C THR A 181 -15.00 -15.82 14.88
N LEU A 182 -14.09 -15.71 13.91
CA LEU A 182 -13.81 -16.75 12.92
C LEU A 182 -13.46 -18.11 13.56
N ALA A 183 -12.61 -18.11 14.58
CA ALA A 183 -12.22 -19.34 15.28
C ALA A 183 -13.40 -19.99 16.02
N LYS A 184 -14.24 -19.19 16.68
CA LYS A 184 -15.43 -19.68 17.41
C LYS A 184 -16.46 -20.27 16.46
N ASN A 185 -16.70 -19.63 15.31
CA ASN A 185 -17.63 -20.12 14.29
C ASN A 185 -17.15 -21.42 13.66
N GLU A 186 -15.84 -21.56 13.46
CA GLU A 186 -15.22 -22.79 12.97
C GLU A 186 -15.40 -23.94 13.98
N GLU A 187 -15.10 -23.69 15.25
CA GLU A 187 -15.25 -24.68 16.33
C GLU A 187 -16.71 -25.12 16.49
N ALA A 188 -17.65 -24.18 16.52
CA ALA A 188 -19.08 -24.48 16.59
C ALA A 188 -19.55 -25.36 15.42
N ALA A 189 -19.10 -25.08 14.20
CA ALA A 189 -19.45 -25.89 13.04
C ALA A 189 -18.90 -27.34 13.16
N ARG A 190 -17.67 -27.50 13.69
CA ARG A 190 -17.07 -28.82 13.94
C ARG A 190 -17.83 -29.61 15.01
N VAL A 191 -18.24 -28.96 16.09
CA VAL A 191 -19.09 -29.60 17.15
C VAL A 191 -20.39 -30.07 16.56
N LEU A 192 -20.98 -29.36 15.59
CA LEU A 192 -22.20 -29.77 14.88
C LEU A 192 -21.96 -30.86 13.80
N GLY A 193 -20.73 -31.39 13.71
CA GLY A 193 -20.41 -32.50 12.81
C GLY A 193 -20.04 -32.07 11.37
N ALA A 194 -19.77 -30.78 11.13
CA ALA A 194 -19.34 -30.32 9.81
C ALA A 194 -17.94 -30.84 9.48
N ASP A 195 -17.76 -31.39 8.28
CA ASP A 195 -16.46 -31.80 7.76
C ASP A 195 -15.60 -30.61 7.36
N ASN A 196 -14.29 -30.81 7.20
CA ASN A 196 -13.33 -29.76 6.90
C ASN A 196 -13.68 -28.98 5.62
N ARG A 197 -14.23 -29.61 4.61
CA ARG A 197 -14.62 -28.96 3.36
C ARG A 197 -15.82 -28.03 3.55
N THR A 198 -16.79 -28.47 4.34
CA THR A 198 -17.97 -27.66 4.70
C THR A 198 -17.58 -26.47 5.56
N VAL A 199 -16.74 -26.67 6.57
CA VAL A 199 -16.20 -25.61 7.42
C VAL A 199 -15.47 -24.58 6.56
N PHE A 200 -14.56 -25.02 5.70
CA PHE A 200 -13.81 -24.09 4.82
C PHE A 200 -14.73 -23.30 3.89
N ARG A 201 -15.64 -23.98 3.17
CA ARG A 201 -16.47 -23.34 2.13
C ARG A 201 -17.62 -22.51 2.67
N LYS A 202 -18.24 -22.94 3.79
CA LYS A 202 -19.46 -22.32 4.31
C LYS A 202 -19.20 -21.38 5.50
N ILE A 203 -18.09 -21.55 6.21
CA ILE A 203 -17.78 -20.77 7.41
C ILE A 203 -16.57 -19.86 7.17
N ILE A 204 -15.40 -20.43 6.83
CA ILE A 204 -14.15 -19.66 6.74
C ILE A 204 -14.19 -18.74 5.52
N LEU A 205 -14.36 -19.30 4.32
CA LEU A 205 -14.24 -18.56 3.06
C LEU A 205 -15.20 -17.36 2.98
N PRO A 206 -16.50 -17.45 3.31
CA PRO A 206 -17.38 -16.30 3.27
C PRO A 206 -16.99 -15.19 4.25
N GLN A 207 -16.51 -15.55 5.44
CA GLN A 207 -16.13 -14.59 6.48
C GLN A 207 -14.82 -13.86 6.16
N VAL A 208 -13.87 -14.52 5.49
CA VAL A 208 -12.59 -13.90 5.12
C VAL A 208 -12.62 -13.25 3.74
N ALA A 209 -13.60 -13.57 2.89
CA ALA A 209 -13.66 -13.10 1.51
C ALA A 209 -13.57 -11.57 1.34
N PRO A 210 -14.25 -10.72 2.15
CA PRO A 210 -14.11 -9.28 2.04
C PRO A 210 -12.67 -8.81 2.27
N THR A 211 -12.00 -9.37 3.28
CA THR A 211 -10.60 -9.04 3.59
C THR A 211 -9.65 -9.57 2.50
N VAL A 212 -9.93 -10.76 1.94
CA VAL A 212 -9.17 -11.32 0.81
C VAL A 212 -9.27 -10.42 -0.42
N LEU A 213 -10.47 -9.91 -0.74
CA LEU A 213 -10.66 -8.96 -1.83
C LEU A 213 -9.90 -7.65 -1.57
N GLY A 214 -9.94 -7.13 -0.34
CA GLY A 214 -9.16 -5.95 0.05
C GLY A 214 -7.66 -6.16 -0.12
N ALA A 215 -7.14 -7.30 0.34
CA ALA A 215 -5.74 -7.67 0.18
C ALA A 215 -5.35 -7.84 -1.30
N ALA A 216 -6.24 -8.39 -2.14
CA ALA A 216 -6.04 -8.52 -3.57
C ALA A 216 -5.91 -7.17 -4.28
N VAL A 217 -6.81 -6.22 -3.99
CA VAL A 217 -6.74 -4.86 -4.55
C VAL A 217 -5.48 -4.15 -4.09
N PHE A 218 -5.08 -4.34 -2.84
CA PHE A 218 -3.84 -3.77 -2.32
C PHE A 218 -2.61 -4.35 -3.02
N ALA A 219 -2.53 -5.68 -3.18
CA ALA A 219 -1.46 -6.35 -3.92
C ALA A 219 -1.40 -5.91 -5.38
N PHE A 220 -2.57 -5.74 -6.03
CA PHE A 220 -2.67 -5.20 -7.39
C PHE A 220 -2.05 -3.80 -7.47
N THR A 221 -2.45 -2.91 -6.58
CA THR A 221 -1.96 -1.53 -6.58
C THR A 221 -0.46 -1.46 -6.34
N LEU A 222 0.08 -2.26 -5.42
CA LEU A 222 1.52 -2.35 -5.17
C LEU A 222 2.28 -2.88 -6.39
N SER A 223 1.78 -3.93 -7.05
CA SER A 223 2.44 -4.50 -8.22
C SER A 223 2.35 -3.59 -9.44
N TYR A 224 1.21 -2.92 -9.67
CA TYR A 224 0.99 -2.01 -10.79
C TYR A 224 1.92 -0.79 -10.75
N ASN A 225 2.18 -0.27 -9.54
CA ASN A 225 3.02 0.91 -9.34
C ASN A 225 4.50 0.58 -9.05
N GLU A 226 4.90 -0.71 -9.08
CA GLU A 226 6.29 -1.09 -8.80
C GLU A 226 7.20 -0.81 -10.00
N ALA A 227 8.27 -0.07 -9.75
CA ALA A 227 9.29 0.26 -10.74
C ALA A 227 10.67 -0.32 -10.38
N THR A 228 11.08 -0.14 -9.11
CA THR A 228 12.48 -0.29 -8.72
C THR A 228 12.98 -1.73 -8.74
N ARG A 229 12.14 -2.66 -8.31
CA ARG A 229 12.48 -4.10 -8.24
C ARG A 229 12.47 -4.78 -9.59
N GLY A 230 11.58 -4.32 -10.50
CA GLY A 230 11.47 -4.83 -11.86
C GLY A 230 12.47 -4.24 -12.86
N LEU A 231 13.12 -3.12 -12.53
CA LEU A 231 13.91 -2.30 -13.46
C LEU A 231 14.95 -3.10 -14.29
N LEU A 232 15.64 -4.04 -13.67
CA LEU A 232 16.69 -4.81 -14.32
C LEU A 232 16.20 -6.15 -14.92
N LEU A 233 14.97 -6.53 -14.64
CA LEU A 233 14.40 -7.83 -15.01
C LEU A 233 13.54 -7.76 -16.28
N VAL A 234 12.84 -6.64 -16.50
CA VAL A 234 11.89 -6.51 -17.62
C VAL A 234 12.56 -6.35 -18.98
N GLY A 235 13.85 -6.02 -19.03
CA GLY A 235 14.56 -5.80 -20.30
C GLY A 235 13.94 -4.66 -21.10
N SER A 236 13.52 -4.93 -22.35
CA SER A 236 12.84 -3.96 -23.22
C SER A 236 11.32 -3.84 -22.93
N ASP A 237 10.78 -4.71 -22.05
CA ASP A 237 9.34 -4.78 -21.79
C ASP A 237 8.91 -3.85 -20.66
N ASN A 238 9.21 -2.55 -20.83
CA ASN A 238 8.88 -1.56 -19.81
C ASN A 238 7.43 -1.66 -19.34
N THR A 239 7.25 -1.69 -18.01
CA THR A 239 5.98 -1.43 -17.35
C THR A 239 5.68 0.07 -17.35
N MET A 240 4.44 0.45 -17.01
CA MET A 240 4.04 1.87 -17.00
C MET A 240 4.95 2.75 -16.12
N PRO A 241 5.27 2.40 -14.86
CA PRO A 241 6.16 3.23 -14.05
C PRO A 241 7.57 3.34 -14.64
N LEU A 242 8.09 2.26 -15.24
CA LEU A 242 9.41 2.27 -15.89
C LEU A 242 9.42 3.11 -17.17
N GLN A 243 8.34 3.06 -17.95
CA GLN A 243 8.21 3.90 -19.15
C GLN A 243 8.11 5.38 -18.79
N VAL A 244 7.34 5.73 -17.76
CA VAL A 244 7.26 7.09 -17.20
C VAL A 244 8.64 7.56 -16.74
N PHE A 245 9.36 6.73 -15.99
CA PHE A 245 10.71 7.02 -15.54
C PHE A 245 11.68 7.25 -16.70
N ALA A 246 11.64 6.41 -17.72
CA ALA A 246 12.49 6.54 -18.92
C ALA A 246 12.24 7.85 -19.66
N ILE A 247 10.97 8.24 -19.83
CA ILE A 247 10.61 9.52 -20.47
C ILE A 247 11.05 10.70 -19.61
N ALA A 248 10.75 10.67 -18.30
CA ALA A 248 11.08 11.76 -17.37
C ALA A 248 12.59 11.97 -17.21
N SER A 249 13.40 10.89 -17.35
CA SER A 249 14.87 10.96 -17.26
C SER A 249 15.55 11.40 -18.56
N GLY A 250 14.92 11.18 -19.72
CA GLY A 250 15.53 11.44 -21.03
C GLY A 250 15.11 12.75 -21.68
N THR A 251 13.93 13.28 -21.35
CA THR A 251 13.35 14.47 -21.99
C THR A 251 12.65 15.34 -20.95
N ARG A 252 12.12 16.49 -21.40
CA ARG A 252 11.24 17.31 -20.55
C ARG A 252 9.98 16.52 -20.22
N VAL A 253 9.56 16.61 -18.96
CA VAL A 253 8.27 16.07 -18.52
C VAL A 253 7.17 16.67 -19.39
N THR A 254 6.41 15.82 -20.06
CA THR A 254 5.32 16.25 -20.96
C THR A 254 3.98 16.26 -20.22
N PRO A 255 3.04 17.14 -20.59
CA PRO A 255 1.71 17.15 -19.99
C PRO A 255 0.95 15.82 -20.16
N THR A 256 1.28 15.03 -21.19
CA THR A 256 0.77 13.67 -21.40
C THR A 256 1.06 12.74 -20.22
N LEU A 257 2.22 12.90 -19.55
CA LEU A 257 2.55 12.15 -18.33
C LEU A 257 1.64 12.56 -17.14
N PHE A 258 1.23 13.82 -17.07
CA PHE A 258 0.26 14.27 -16.07
C PHE A 258 -1.13 13.69 -16.34
N ALA A 259 -1.55 13.58 -17.60
CA ALA A 259 -2.79 12.89 -17.96
C ALA A 259 -2.74 11.41 -17.53
N LEU A 260 -1.63 10.71 -17.78
CA LEU A 260 -1.43 9.33 -17.33
C LEU A 260 -1.44 9.22 -15.80
N GLY A 261 -0.69 10.09 -15.11
CA GLY A 261 -0.65 10.15 -13.64
C GLY A 261 -2.02 10.43 -13.04
N SER A 262 -2.80 11.35 -13.65
CA SER A 262 -4.16 11.67 -13.25
C SER A 262 -5.08 10.45 -13.32
N ILE A 263 -5.12 9.76 -14.47
CA ILE A 263 -5.94 8.54 -14.65
C ILE A 263 -5.52 7.48 -13.63
N THR A 264 -4.22 7.23 -13.49
CA THR A 264 -3.71 6.21 -12.58
C THR A 264 -4.06 6.53 -11.13
N THR A 265 -3.89 7.78 -10.71
CA THR A 265 -4.22 8.23 -9.34
C THR A 265 -5.71 8.08 -9.06
N ILE A 266 -6.55 8.54 -9.97
CA ILE A 266 -8.01 8.46 -9.82
C ILE A 266 -8.44 6.99 -9.78
N ALA A 267 -7.98 6.17 -10.72
CA ALA A 267 -8.31 4.74 -10.76
C ALA A 267 -7.85 3.99 -9.50
N SER A 268 -6.61 4.21 -9.05
CA SER A 268 -6.08 3.59 -7.82
C SER A 268 -6.87 4.05 -6.58
N THR A 269 -7.25 5.33 -6.51
CA THR A 269 -8.05 5.85 -5.40
C THR A 269 -9.42 5.18 -5.35
N PHE A 270 -10.12 5.07 -6.47
CA PHE A 270 -11.41 4.39 -6.52
C PHE A 270 -11.30 2.91 -6.15
N LEU A 271 -10.28 2.22 -6.62
CA LEU A 271 -10.04 0.82 -6.28
C LEU A 271 -9.78 0.63 -4.78
N LEU A 272 -8.92 1.46 -4.19
CA LEU A 272 -8.58 1.37 -2.76
C LEU A 272 -9.74 1.76 -1.87
N VAL A 273 -10.48 2.83 -2.20
CA VAL A 273 -11.68 3.23 -1.46
C VAL A 273 -12.74 2.14 -1.56
N GLY A 274 -12.99 1.60 -2.75
CA GLY A 274 -13.92 0.50 -2.95
C GLY A 274 -13.55 -0.74 -2.14
N ALA A 275 -12.27 -1.13 -2.14
CA ALA A 275 -11.78 -2.24 -1.34
C ALA A 275 -11.91 -1.98 0.18
N GLY A 276 -11.59 -0.77 0.62
CA GLY A 276 -11.76 -0.36 2.03
C GLY A 276 -13.22 -0.44 2.48
N LEU A 277 -14.15 0.03 1.66
CA LEU A 277 -15.58 -0.08 1.93
C LEU A 277 -16.05 -1.53 2.00
N LEU A 278 -15.59 -2.38 1.07
CA LEU A 278 -15.93 -3.82 1.09
C LEU A 278 -15.44 -4.51 2.36
N VAL A 279 -14.22 -4.21 2.81
CA VAL A 279 -13.69 -4.75 4.07
C VAL A 279 -14.52 -4.23 5.25
N PHE A 280 -14.78 -2.92 5.31
CA PHE A 280 -15.53 -2.30 6.40
C PHE A 280 -16.94 -2.89 6.53
N TYR A 281 -17.70 -2.97 5.45
CA TYR A 281 -19.06 -3.53 5.49
C TYR A 281 -19.07 -5.05 5.67
N GLY A 282 -18.07 -5.76 5.16
CA GLY A 282 -17.97 -7.22 5.31
C GLY A 282 -17.58 -7.66 6.74
N THR A 283 -16.92 -6.80 7.52
CA THR A 283 -16.54 -7.10 8.92
C THR A 283 -17.60 -6.67 9.94
N THR A 284 -18.59 -5.88 9.54
CA THR A 284 -19.68 -5.38 10.41
C THR A 284 -20.94 -6.26 10.36
N GLN A 285 -21.00 -7.26 9.51
CA GLN A 285 -22.06 -8.29 9.46
C GLN A 285 -21.60 -9.58 10.14
#